data_2831c70fdbc5c663050505e629502a1b
#
_entry.id   2831c70fdbc5c663050505e629502a1b
#
_cell.length_a   1.000
_cell.length_b   1.000
_cell.length_c   1.000
_cell.angle_alpha   90.00
_cell.angle_beta   90.00
_cell.angle_gamma   90.00
#
_symmetry.space_group_name_H-M   'P 1'
#
loop_
_entity.id
_entity.type
_entity.pdbx_description
1 polymer ?
#
loop_
_entity_poly.entity_id
_entity_poly.type
_entity_poly.pdbx_seq_one_letter_code
_entity_poly.pdbx_strand_id
1 'polypeptide(L)' 'MSEAKPKINVEQELKQLERRLDELLGTLAQLSEENRALRQRQDSMMAERATLLQKNEQVRARVEAMIGRLKAMEHSA' A
#
# COMPACT_ATOMS: atom_id res chain seq x y z
N MET A 1 -30.24 -45.47 -20.03
CA MET A 1 -30.50 -44.06 -20.20
C MET A 1 -30.14 -43.22 -18.94
N SER A 2 -30.43 -43.69 -17.78
CA SER A 2 -30.18 -42.95 -16.56
C SER A 2 -28.69 -42.88 -16.16
N GLU A 3 -27.85 -43.79 -16.70
CA GLU A 3 -26.43 -43.80 -16.40
C GLU A 3 -25.60 -42.80 -17.17
N ALA A 4 -26.07 -42.39 -18.37
CA ALA A 4 -25.37 -41.40 -19.19
C ALA A 4 -25.49 -39.97 -18.65
N LYS A 5 -26.64 -39.61 -18.04
CA LYS A 5 -26.88 -38.28 -17.49
C LYS A 5 -25.97 -37.91 -16.33
N PRO A 6 -25.73 -38.75 -15.30
CA PRO A 6 -24.80 -38.43 -14.22
C PRO A 6 -23.38 -38.21 -14.72
N LYS A 7 -22.93 -38.95 -15.70
CA LYS A 7 -21.57 -38.80 -16.25
C LYS A 7 -21.41 -37.49 -16.99
N ILE A 8 -22.39 -37.06 -17.78
CA ILE A 8 -22.39 -35.78 -18.48
C ILE A 8 -22.40 -34.62 -17.48
N ASN A 9 -23.19 -34.73 -16.42
CA ASN A 9 -23.25 -33.73 -15.39
C ASN A 9 -21.94 -33.58 -14.62
N VAL A 10 -21.26 -34.69 -14.36
CA VAL A 10 -19.93 -34.70 -13.70
C VAL A 10 -18.90 -33.99 -14.58
N GLU A 11 -18.90 -34.25 -15.89
CA GLU A 11 -17.99 -33.58 -16.80
C GLU A 11 -18.25 -32.09 -16.88
N GLN A 12 -19.50 -31.70 -16.94
CA GLN A 12 -19.87 -30.26 -16.91
C GLN A 12 -19.51 -29.60 -15.62
N GLU A 13 -19.74 -30.27 -14.50
CA GLU A 13 -19.38 -29.78 -13.18
C GLU A 13 -17.86 -29.61 -13.05
N LEU A 14 -17.09 -30.56 -13.58
CA LEU A 14 -15.63 -30.46 -13.59
C LEU A 14 -15.16 -29.26 -14.40
N LYS A 15 -15.76 -29.03 -15.58
CA LYS A 15 -15.42 -27.88 -16.40
C LYS A 15 -15.76 -26.57 -15.71
N GLN A 16 -16.89 -26.51 -15.02
CA GLN A 16 -17.26 -25.34 -14.23
C GLN A 16 -16.29 -25.10 -13.08
N LEU A 17 -15.87 -26.17 -12.40
CA LEU A 17 -14.89 -26.08 -11.33
C LEU A 17 -13.53 -25.59 -11.85
N GLU A 18 -13.12 -26.09 -13.01
CA GLU A 18 -11.88 -25.64 -13.64
C GLU A 18 -11.91 -24.13 -13.96
N ARG A 19 -13.04 -23.66 -14.50
CA ARG A 19 -13.23 -22.24 -14.80
C ARG A 19 -13.17 -21.40 -13.52
N ARG A 20 -13.84 -21.84 -12.47
CA ARG A 20 -13.83 -21.15 -11.18
C ARG A 20 -12.43 -21.12 -10.58
N LEU A 21 -11.71 -22.24 -10.71
CA LEU A 21 -10.33 -22.34 -10.26
C LEU A 21 -9.44 -21.35 -11.02
N ASP A 22 -9.58 -21.29 -12.34
CA ASP A 22 -8.82 -20.35 -13.17
C ASP A 22 -9.12 -18.90 -12.80
N GLU A 23 -10.40 -18.58 -12.56
CA GLU A 23 -10.81 -17.25 -12.12
C GLU A 23 -10.22 -16.90 -10.75
N LEU A 24 -10.25 -17.85 -9.83
CA LEU A 24 -9.66 -17.66 -8.49
C LEU A 24 -8.16 -17.47 -8.56
N LEU A 25 -7.47 -18.26 -9.37
CA LEU A 25 -6.03 -18.11 -9.56
C LEU A 25 -5.68 -16.76 -10.18
N GLY A 26 -6.48 -16.31 -11.14
CA GLY A 26 -6.32 -14.98 -11.73
C GLY A 26 -6.52 -13.86 -10.72
N THR A 27 -7.57 -13.96 -9.91
CA THR A 27 -7.84 -12.99 -8.85
C THR A 27 -6.74 -13.00 -7.80
N LEU A 28 -6.25 -14.18 -7.42
CA LEU A 28 -5.16 -14.31 -6.46
C LEU A 28 -3.88 -13.66 -6.98
N ALA A 29 -3.54 -13.89 -8.24
CA ALA A 29 -2.38 -13.27 -8.86
C ALA A 29 -2.51 -11.75 -8.89
N GLN A 30 -3.67 -11.24 -9.22
CA GLN A 30 -3.96 -9.80 -9.23
C GLN A 30 -3.85 -9.20 -7.85
N LEU A 31 -4.45 -9.83 -6.84
CA LEU A 31 -4.38 -9.37 -5.45
C LEU A 31 -2.95 -9.39 -4.91
N SER A 32 -2.19 -10.41 -5.25
CA SER A 32 -0.78 -10.51 -4.87
C SER A 32 0.03 -9.35 -5.45
N GLU A 33 -0.20 -9.02 -6.71
CA GLU A 33 0.49 -7.90 -7.37
C GLU A 33 0.08 -6.55 -6.78
N GLU A 34 -1.22 -6.36 -6.53
CA GLU A 34 -1.72 -5.15 -5.89
C GLU A 34 -1.16 -4.99 -4.47
N ASN A 35 -1.09 -6.08 -3.72
CA ASN A 35 -0.52 -6.08 -2.38
C ASN A 35 0.95 -5.66 -2.41
N ARG A 36 1.70 -6.21 -3.35
CA ARG A 36 3.11 -5.85 -3.53
C ARG A 36 3.27 -4.36 -3.85
N ALA A 37 2.46 -3.86 -4.78
CA ALA A 37 2.49 -2.45 -5.17
C ALA A 37 2.13 -1.54 -3.99
N LEU A 38 1.11 -1.91 -3.21
CA LEU A 38 0.70 -1.14 -2.04
C LEU A 38 1.78 -1.12 -0.96
N ARG A 39 2.46 -2.24 -0.74
CA ARG A 39 3.58 -2.29 0.22
C ARG A 39 4.72 -1.39 -0.20
N GLN A 40 5.08 -1.40 -1.48
CA GLN A 40 6.12 -0.52 -2.00
C GLN A 40 5.74 0.95 -1.84
N ARG A 41 4.49 1.27 -2.13
CA ARG A 41 3.98 2.63 -1.97
C ARG A 41 3.98 3.05 -0.50
N GLN A 42 3.62 2.15 0.39
CA GLN A 42 3.65 2.39 1.83
C GLN A 42 5.07 2.70 2.31
N ASP A 43 6.05 1.91 1.89
CA ASP A 43 7.45 2.12 2.25
C ASP A 43 7.95 3.47 1.72
N SER A 44 7.60 3.80 0.49
CA SER A 44 7.94 5.10 -0.11
C SER A 44 7.34 6.27 0.67
N MET A 45 6.07 6.15 1.06
CA MET A 45 5.39 7.18 1.84
C MET A 45 5.98 7.33 3.24
N MET A 46 6.39 6.24 3.85
CA MET A 46 7.07 6.29 5.16
C MET A 46 8.41 6.99 5.06
N ALA A 47 9.16 6.76 3.99
CA ALA A 47 10.43 7.44 3.75
C ALA A 47 10.22 8.95 3.51
N GLU A 48 9.22 9.31 2.73
CA GLU A 48 8.86 10.71 2.50
C GLU A 48 8.46 11.41 3.80
N ARG A 49 7.65 10.73 4.61
CA ARG A 49 7.24 11.26 5.90
C ARG A 49 8.43 11.54 6.81
N ALA A 50 9.37 10.59 6.89
CA ALA A 50 10.58 10.76 7.68
C ALA A 50 11.39 11.96 7.22
N THR A 51 11.54 12.13 5.89
CA THR A 51 12.23 13.27 5.30
C THR A 51 11.54 14.59 5.64
N LEU A 52 10.22 14.63 5.52
CA LEU A 52 9.44 15.83 5.83
C LEU A 52 9.50 16.20 7.31
N LEU A 53 9.46 15.21 8.21
CA LEU A 53 9.61 15.46 9.64
C LEU A 53 10.98 16.04 9.97
N GLN A 54 12.02 15.52 9.34
CA GLN A 54 13.38 16.01 9.54
C GLN A 54 13.52 17.44 9.05
N LYS A 55 13.00 17.77 7.88
CA LYS A 55 13.00 19.12 7.33
C LYS A 55 12.19 20.07 8.20
N ASN A 56 11.05 19.62 8.70
CA ASN A 56 10.21 20.39 9.59
C ASN A 56 10.95 20.75 10.87
N GLU A 57 11.65 19.80 11.48
CA GLU A 57 12.46 20.03 12.68
C GLU A 57 13.59 21.00 12.41
N GLN A 58 14.26 20.89 11.28
CA GLN A 58 15.35 21.83 10.93
C GLN A 58 14.83 23.26 10.77
N VAL A 59 13.72 23.42 10.07
CA VAL A 59 13.09 24.75 9.89
C VAL A 59 12.65 25.31 11.23
N ARG A 60 12.03 24.48 12.07
CA ARG A 60 11.59 24.87 13.39
C ARG A 60 12.75 25.35 14.26
N ALA A 61 13.86 24.61 14.26
CA ALA A 61 15.06 25.00 15.01
C ALA A 61 15.64 26.30 14.51
N ARG A 62 15.65 26.55 13.20
CA ARG A 62 16.10 27.82 12.63
C ARG A 62 15.21 28.99 13.03
N VAL A 63 13.92 28.79 12.99
CA VAL A 63 12.96 29.84 13.41
C VAL A 63 13.14 30.15 14.89
N GLU A 64 13.26 29.14 15.73
CA GLU A 64 13.51 29.36 17.18
C GLU A 64 14.83 30.09 17.43
N ALA A 65 15.87 29.76 16.68
CA ALA A 65 17.15 30.46 16.79
C ALA A 65 17.05 31.93 16.37
N MET A 66 16.30 32.21 15.30
CA MET A 66 16.06 33.57 14.86
C MET A 66 15.27 34.39 15.90
N ILE A 67 14.23 33.79 16.48
CA ILE A 67 13.44 34.41 17.54
C ILE A 67 14.32 34.72 18.76
N GLY A 68 15.18 33.77 19.13
CA GLY A 68 16.12 33.95 20.22
C GLY A 68 17.08 35.12 20.00
N ARG A 69 17.61 35.25 18.78
CA ARG A 69 18.50 36.35 18.40
C ARG A 69 17.80 37.71 18.46
N LEU A 70 16.55 37.75 17.95
CA LEU A 70 15.77 38.98 18.01
C LEU A 70 15.49 39.40 19.42
N LYS A 71 15.14 38.49 20.30
CA LYS A 71 14.91 38.80 21.74
C LYS A 71 16.18 39.26 22.40
N ALA A 72 17.32 38.65 22.10
CA ALA A 72 18.60 39.09 22.64
C ALA A 72 18.95 40.50 22.21
N MET A 73 18.68 40.86 20.96
CA MET A 73 18.90 42.20 20.42
C MET A 73 17.98 43.22 21.11
N GLU A 74 16.73 42.88 21.35
CA GLU A 74 15.80 43.76 22.06
C GLU A 74 16.27 44.04 23.50
N HIS A 75 16.80 43.05 24.18
CA HIS A 75 17.27 43.20 25.56
C HIS A 75 18.58 43.97 25.63
N SER A 76 19.41 43.91 24.61
CA SER A 76 20.68 44.66 24.60
C SER A 76 20.56 46.09 24.14
N ALA A 77 19.43 46.43 23.55
CA ALA A 77 19.15 47.79 23.15
C ALA A 77 18.48 48.54 24.27
#